data_70a91f415c59d38b97431d901b68715b
#
_entry.id   70a91f415c59d38b97431d901b68715b
#
_cell.length_a   1.000
_cell.length_b   1.000
_cell.length_c   1.000
_cell.angle_alpha   90.00
_cell.angle_beta   90.00
_cell.angle_gamma   90.00
#
_symmetry.space_group_name_H-M   'P 1'
#
loop_
_entity.id
_entity.type
_entity.pdbx_description
1 polymer ?
#
loop_
_entity_poly.entity_id
_entity_poly.type
_entity_poly.pdbx_seq_one_letter_code
_entity_poly.pdbx_strand_id
1 'polypeptide(L)'
;CYFILYAPQEADSYFVALDFSSGFYLYSEDGTMVKPNNETISLKSIAGCPDIRVRQTFSQLSGAYLVKLVNPNVSSVKMVVMNTNNAPSANFTTSTSDAFVGDTITFMDESSQGSYPIITHNWNFGDNNSSADSSVVFHAYNDSGEYSPSLTVSDGYLFHTMLKNTHIRVIGGGDE
;
A
#
# COMPACT_ATOMS: atom_id res chain seq x y z
N CYS A 1 23.07 15.11 -19.37
CA CYS A 1 22.04 14.22 -19.89
C CYS A 1 20.69 14.64 -19.35
N TYR A 2 19.65 14.52 -20.17
CA TYR A 2 18.27 14.89 -19.80
C TYR A 2 17.33 13.78 -20.23
N PHE A 3 16.28 13.56 -19.44
CA PHE A 3 15.16 12.68 -19.77
C PHE A 3 13.89 13.16 -19.04
N ILE A 4 12.75 12.63 -19.43
CA ILE A 4 11.46 12.97 -18.81
C ILE A 4 11.09 11.88 -17.80
N LEU A 5 10.79 12.29 -16.57
CA LEU A 5 10.15 11.49 -15.56
C LEU A 5 8.67 11.86 -15.51
N TYR A 6 7.80 10.89 -15.69
CA TYR A 6 6.36 11.08 -15.49
C TYR A 6 5.95 10.52 -14.14
N ALA A 7 5.45 11.39 -13.27
CA ALA A 7 4.84 11.02 -12.00
C ALA A 7 3.32 10.95 -12.21
N PRO A 8 2.67 9.80 -12.02
CA PRO A 8 1.22 9.73 -12.06
C PRO A 8 0.63 10.67 -11.01
N GLN A 9 -0.54 11.22 -11.30
CA GLN A 9 -1.23 12.13 -10.38
C GLN A 9 -1.46 11.42 -9.03
N GLU A 10 -1.30 12.16 -7.93
CA GLU A 10 -1.64 11.76 -6.55
C GLU A 10 -0.63 10.86 -5.79
N ALA A 11 0.64 10.87 -6.13
CA ALA A 11 1.62 10.22 -5.28
C ALA A 11 2.21 11.19 -4.23
N ASP A 12 2.12 10.84 -2.95
CA ASP A 12 2.58 11.68 -1.84
C ASP A 12 4.09 11.88 -1.83
N SER A 13 4.84 10.85 -2.19
CA SER A 13 6.30 10.90 -2.18
C SER A 13 6.91 9.94 -3.19
N TYR A 14 7.98 10.40 -3.81
CA TYR A 14 8.83 9.60 -4.68
C TYR A 14 10.24 9.56 -4.12
N PHE A 15 10.83 8.40 -4.18
CA PHE A 15 12.22 8.20 -3.91
C PHE A 15 12.93 7.87 -5.22
N VAL A 16 14.02 8.57 -5.49
CA VAL A 16 14.85 8.38 -6.66
C VAL A 16 16.24 7.96 -6.22
N ALA A 17 16.71 6.82 -6.73
CA ALA A 17 18.04 6.31 -6.46
C ALA A 17 18.83 6.15 -7.75
N LEU A 18 20.13 6.46 -7.70
CA LEU A 18 21.05 6.41 -8.82
C LEU A 18 22.28 5.55 -8.48
N ASP A 19 22.84 4.88 -9.47
CA ASP A 19 24.05 4.07 -9.37
C ASP A 19 25.37 4.85 -9.45
N PHE A 20 25.31 6.16 -9.53
CA PHE A 20 26.50 7.01 -9.59
C PHE A 20 26.39 8.24 -8.69
N SER A 21 27.52 8.75 -8.21
CA SER A 21 27.61 9.92 -7.36
C SER A 21 27.72 11.19 -8.20
N SER A 22 26.60 11.68 -8.73
CA SER A 22 26.53 12.93 -9.48
C SER A 22 25.30 13.74 -9.14
N GLY A 23 25.24 15.01 -9.54
CA GLY A 23 24.09 15.86 -9.34
C GLY A 23 22.89 15.38 -10.12
N PHE A 24 21.79 15.22 -9.42
CA PHE A 24 20.45 14.93 -9.96
C PHE A 24 19.55 16.12 -9.65
N TYR A 25 18.92 16.68 -10.68
CA TYR A 25 18.01 17.80 -10.55
C TYR A 25 16.70 17.51 -11.29
N LEU A 26 15.60 17.88 -10.67
CA LEU A 26 14.25 17.74 -11.18
C LEU A 26 13.69 19.15 -11.50
N TYR A 27 13.11 19.32 -12.68
CA TYR A 27 12.48 20.57 -13.11
C TYR A 27 11.05 20.29 -13.55
N SER A 28 10.10 21.10 -13.08
CA SER A 28 8.71 21.11 -13.56
C SER A 28 8.62 21.65 -15.01
N GLU A 29 7.46 21.52 -15.62
CA GLU A 29 7.22 21.95 -17.01
C GLU A 29 7.52 23.43 -17.24
N ASP A 30 7.33 24.28 -16.22
CA ASP A 30 7.65 25.72 -16.27
C ASP A 30 9.13 26.03 -16.08
N GLY A 31 9.99 25.01 -15.92
CA GLY A 31 11.43 25.15 -15.71
C GLY A 31 11.82 25.43 -14.26
N THR A 32 10.89 25.39 -13.31
CA THR A 32 11.18 25.59 -11.89
C THR A 32 11.87 24.34 -11.32
N MET A 33 12.97 24.52 -10.59
CA MET A 33 13.66 23.41 -9.93
C MET A 33 12.86 22.92 -8.71
N VAL A 34 12.54 21.65 -8.72
CA VAL A 34 11.90 20.96 -7.59
C VAL A 34 12.96 20.56 -6.57
N LYS A 35 12.85 21.07 -5.36
CA LYS A 35 13.77 20.73 -4.27
C LYS A 35 13.40 19.38 -3.65
N PRO A 36 14.38 18.51 -3.37
CA PRO A 36 14.11 17.29 -2.60
C PRO A 36 13.71 17.64 -1.16
N ASN A 37 12.94 16.74 -0.54
CA ASN A 37 12.48 16.90 0.85
C ASN A 37 13.61 16.76 1.86
N ASN A 38 14.69 16.09 1.47
CA ASN A 38 15.87 15.85 2.30
C ASN A 38 17.12 16.29 1.55
N GLU A 39 18.20 16.48 2.27
CA GLU A 39 19.51 16.63 1.64
C GLU A 39 19.85 15.38 0.81
N THR A 40 20.55 15.59 -0.29
CA THR A 40 21.04 14.47 -1.12
C THR A 40 21.92 13.56 -0.27
N ILE A 41 21.48 12.33 -0.09
CA ILE A 41 22.24 11.34 0.67
C ILE A 41 23.19 10.62 -0.29
N SER A 42 24.49 10.85 -0.11
CA SER A 42 25.51 10.03 -0.75
C SER A 42 25.67 8.73 0.03
N LEU A 43 25.40 7.61 -0.62
CA LEU A 43 25.46 6.29 -0.01
C LEU A 43 26.74 5.56 -0.44
N LYS A 44 27.51 5.04 0.52
CA LYS A 44 28.67 4.19 0.21
C LYS A 44 28.22 2.78 -0.20
N SER A 45 27.14 2.30 0.38
CA SER A 45 26.44 1.05 0.01
C SER A 45 25.08 0.97 0.69
N ILE A 46 24.13 0.30 0.05
CA ILE A 46 22.88 -0.15 0.69
C ILE A 46 22.93 -1.67 0.74
N ALA A 47 22.61 -2.26 1.90
CA ALA A 47 22.48 -3.69 2.04
C ALA A 47 21.45 -4.24 1.04
N GLY A 48 21.87 -5.19 0.19
CA GLY A 48 21.04 -5.74 -0.89
C GLY A 48 21.03 -4.95 -2.21
N CYS A 49 21.57 -3.72 -2.24
CA CYS A 49 21.66 -2.88 -3.44
C CYS A 49 23.01 -2.15 -3.50
N PRO A 50 24.12 -2.85 -3.76
CA PRO A 50 25.47 -2.27 -3.68
C PRO A 50 25.75 -1.19 -4.75
N ASP A 51 24.94 -1.15 -5.79
CA ASP A 51 25.11 -0.23 -6.92
C ASP A 51 24.49 1.16 -6.68
N ILE A 52 23.65 1.32 -5.65
CA ILE A 52 23.02 2.62 -5.36
C ILE A 52 24.00 3.55 -4.66
N ARG A 53 24.25 4.74 -5.24
CA ARG A 53 25.20 5.75 -4.76
C ARG A 53 24.55 7.04 -4.27
N VAL A 54 23.39 7.40 -4.82
CA VAL A 54 22.66 8.63 -4.46
C VAL A 54 21.19 8.31 -4.27
N ARG A 55 20.59 8.93 -3.28
CA ARG A 55 19.16 8.86 -2.96
C ARG A 55 18.59 10.23 -2.67
N GLN A 56 17.46 10.56 -3.28
CA GLN A 56 16.67 11.76 -3.00
C GLN A 56 15.20 11.41 -2.88
N THR A 57 14.49 12.13 -2.01
CA THR A 57 13.05 11.97 -1.81
C THR A 57 12.35 13.27 -2.21
N PHE A 58 11.31 13.17 -2.99
CA PHE A 58 10.47 14.28 -3.44
C PHE A 58 9.03 14.00 -3.03
N SER A 59 8.31 15.00 -2.52
CA SER A 59 6.88 14.91 -2.25
C SER A 59 6.06 15.66 -3.28
N GLN A 60 4.80 15.27 -3.37
CA GLN A 60 3.77 15.93 -4.18
C GLN A 60 4.14 16.11 -5.66
N LEU A 61 4.88 15.16 -6.23
CA LEU A 61 5.13 15.13 -7.66
C LEU A 61 3.86 14.71 -8.39
N SER A 62 3.48 15.47 -9.43
CA SER A 62 2.35 15.20 -10.30
C SER A 62 2.65 15.72 -11.70
N GLY A 63 2.51 14.88 -12.73
CA GLY A 63 2.78 15.25 -14.12
C GLY A 63 4.18 14.94 -14.61
N ALA A 64 4.65 15.67 -15.62
CA ALA A 64 5.93 15.46 -16.27
C ALA A 64 7.03 16.35 -15.67
N TYR A 65 8.21 15.79 -15.52
CA TYR A 65 9.40 16.48 -15.00
C TYR A 65 10.58 16.24 -15.91
N LEU A 66 11.33 17.30 -16.15
CA LEU A 66 12.63 17.18 -16.82
C LEU A 66 13.70 16.83 -15.80
N VAL A 67 14.34 15.69 -15.98
CA VAL A 67 15.47 15.24 -15.15
C VAL A 67 16.78 15.66 -15.80
N LYS A 68 17.61 16.37 -15.05
CA LYS A 68 18.98 16.75 -15.44
C LYS A 68 19.98 15.97 -14.62
N LEU A 69 20.82 15.18 -15.28
CA LEU A 69 21.99 14.54 -14.70
C LEU A 69 23.25 15.37 -15.03
N VAL A 70 24.01 15.72 -14.00
CA VAL A 70 25.23 16.52 -14.13
C VAL A 70 26.46 15.60 -14.11
N ASN A 71 27.31 15.79 -15.11
CA ASN A 71 28.59 15.12 -15.26
C ASN A 71 28.53 13.57 -15.26
N PRO A 72 27.75 12.96 -16.14
CA PRO A 72 27.76 11.52 -16.29
C PRO A 72 29.02 11.11 -17.10
N ASN A 73 30.13 10.89 -16.44
CA ASN A 73 31.28 10.19 -17.04
C ASN A 73 31.03 8.68 -17.20
N VAL A 74 29.75 8.32 -17.42
CA VAL A 74 29.28 6.93 -17.53
C VAL A 74 28.49 6.78 -18.83
N SER A 75 28.64 5.64 -19.48
CA SER A 75 27.92 5.32 -20.73
C SER A 75 26.45 4.94 -20.49
N SER A 76 26.09 4.58 -19.25
CA SER A 76 24.72 4.24 -18.84
C SER A 76 24.49 4.63 -17.40
N VAL A 77 23.24 4.90 -17.06
CA VAL A 77 22.77 5.23 -15.71
C VAL A 77 21.63 4.29 -15.37
N LYS A 78 21.73 3.64 -14.21
CA LYS A 78 20.60 2.90 -13.62
C LYS A 78 19.90 3.83 -12.64
N MET A 79 18.60 3.99 -12.82
CA MET A 79 17.75 4.78 -11.95
C MET A 79 16.59 3.92 -11.47
N VAL A 80 16.33 3.97 -10.18
CA VAL A 80 15.13 3.38 -9.56
C VAL A 80 14.26 4.52 -9.06
N VAL A 81 13.02 4.52 -9.45
CA VAL A 81 11.99 5.44 -8.95
C VAL A 81 10.95 4.60 -8.24
N MET A 82 10.69 4.89 -6.98
CA MET A 82 9.73 4.18 -6.15
C MET A 82 8.77 5.16 -5.50
N ASN A 83 7.50 4.79 -5.49
CA ASN A 83 6.52 5.43 -4.62
C ASN A 83 6.78 4.98 -3.17
N THR A 84 6.79 5.92 -2.23
CA THR A 84 6.99 5.65 -0.80
C THR A 84 5.67 5.61 -0.03
N ASN A 85 4.55 5.47 -0.71
CA ASN A 85 3.25 5.38 -0.05
C ASN A 85 3.19 4.16 0.86
N ASN A 86 2.62 4.36 2.03
CA ASN A 86 2.29 3.29 2.95
C ASN A 86 0.95 2.67 2.56
N ALA A 87 0.91 1.35 2.51
CA ALA A 87 -0.35 0.63 2.36
C ALA A 87 -1.28 0.88 3.57
N PRO A 88 -2.60 0.79 3.39
CA PRO A 88 -3.50 0.69 4.52
C PRO A 88 -3.18 -0.57 5.34
N SER A 89 -3.58 -0.60 6.60
CA SER A 89 -3.42 -1.77 7.46
C SER A 89 -4.81 -2.31 7.81
N ALA A 90 -5.17 -3.45 7.24
CA ALA A 90 -6.44 -4.11 7.51
C ALA A 90 -6.48 -4.65 8.95
N ASN A 91 -7.58 -4.42 9.63
CA ASN A 91 -7.97 -5.04 10.88
C ASN A 91 -9.49 -5.03 11.01
N PHE A 92 -10.06 -5.96 11.79
CA PHE A 92 -11.50 -5.99 12.03
C PHE A 92 -11.83 -6.69 13.34
N THR A 93 -13.03 -6.46 13.85
CA THR A 93 -13.62 -7.17 14.99
C THR A 93 -14.93 -7.83 14.60
N THR A 94 -15.37 -8.76 15.44
CA THR A 94 -16.65 -9.46 15.30
C THR A 94 -17.45 -9.35 16.58
N SER A 95 -18.78 -9.33 16.49
CA SER A 95 -19.67 -9.28 17.66
C SER A 95 -19.50 -10.49 18.59
N THR A 96 -19.08 -11.63 18.03
CA THR A 96 -18.78 -12.87 18.76
C THR A 96 -17.82 -13.73 17.96
N SER A 97 -17.11 -14.65 18.63
CA SER A 97 -16.34 -15.73 18.02
C SER A 97 -17.08 -17.08 18.06
N ASP A 98 -18.14 -17.21 18.85
CA ASP A 98 -18.96 -18.40 18.96
C ASP A 98 -20.42 -18.07 18.67
N ALA A 99 -21.07 -18.85 17.81
CA ALA A 99 -22.44 -18.65 17.37
C ALA A 99 -23.12 -19.99 17.09
N PHE A 100 -24.44 -20.00 17.03
CA PHE A 100 -25.21 -21.13 16.49
C PHE A 100 -25.43 -20.95 14.98
N VAL A 101 -25.72 -22.06 14.31
CA VAL A 101 -26.15 -22.03 12.90
C VAL A 101 -27.31 -21.07 12.72
N GLY A 102 -27.19 -20.13 11.78
CA GLY A 102 -28.19 -19.11 11.47
C GLY A 102 -28.09 -17.83 12.30
N ASP A 103 -27.29 -17.79 13.36
CA ASP A 103 -27.05 -16.56 14.11
C ASP A 103 -26.33 -15.51 13.27
N THR A 104 -26.78 -14.27 13.38
CA THR A 104 -26.17 -13.16 12.66
C THR A 104 -24.97 -12.62 13.44
N ILE A 105 -23.80 -12.66 12.83
CA ILE A 105 -22.56 -12.07 13.34
C ILE A 105 -22.31 -10.75 12.64
N THR A 106 -21.98 -9.72 13.40
CA THR A 106 -21.55 -8.42 12.88
C THR A 106 -20.05 -8.39 12.76
N PHE A 107 -19.54 -7.98 11.60
CA PHE A 107 -18.13 -7.73 11.32
C PHE A 107 -17.93 -6.24 11.18
N MET A 108 -16.98 -5.67 11.90
CA MET A 108 -16.68 -4.23 11.92
C MET A 108 -15.24 -4.00 11.51
N ASP A 109 -15.04 -3.12 10.52
CA ASP A 109 -13.73 -2.66 10.09
C ASP A 109 -13.08 -1.79 11.20
N GLU A 110 -11.83 -2.12 11.51
CA GLU A 110 -10.93 -1.37 12.39
C GLU A 110 -9.60 -1.06 11.69
N SER A 111 -9.62 -1.03 10.37
CA SER A 111 -8.44 -0.76 9.57
C SER A 111 -7.97 0.67 9.74
N SER A 112 -6.67 0.87 9.60
CA SER A 112 -6.06 2.20 9.53
C SER A 112 -5.65 2.51 8.11
N GLN A 113 -5.90 3.74 7.66
CA GLN A 113 -5.40 4.23 6.38
C GLN A 113 -3.88 4.31 6.39
N GLY A 114 -3.29 4.15 5.20
CA GLY A 114 -1.89 4.43 4.94
C GLY A 114 -1.68 5.89 4.51
N SER A 115 -1.01 6.08 3.38
CA SER A 115 -0.82 7.42 2.79
C SER A 115 -2.10 8.00 2.22
N TYR A 116 -3.06 7.16 1.85
CA TYR A 116 -4.36 7.56 1.28
C TYR A 116 -5.53 6.97 2.06
N PRO A 117 -6.74 7.59 1.95
CA PRO A 117 -7.95 7.03 2.53
C PRO A 117 -8.27 5.64 1.96
N ILE A 118 -8.82 4.78 2.79
CA ILE A 118 -9.38 3.50 2.34
C ILE A 118 -10.64 3.79 1.52
N ILE A 119 -10.71 3.24 0.31
CA ILE A 119 -11.83 3.40 -0.62
C ILE A 119 -12.59 2.12 -0.91
N THR A 120 -12.00 0.95 -0.62
CA THR A 120 -12.67 -0.34 -0.79
C THR A 120 -12.47 -1.25 0.41
N HIS A 121 -13.51 -2.04 0.69
CA HIS A 121 -13.56 -3.09 1.70
C HIS A 121 -14.07 -4.37 1.05
N ASN A 122 -13.30 -5.44 1.09
CA ASN A 122 -13.71 -6.75 0.58
C ASN A 122 -13.62 -7.77 1.70
N TRP A 123 -14.77 -8.28 2.10
CA TRP A 123 -14.94 -9.29 3.12
C TRP A 123 -15.06 -10.68 2.51
N ASN A 124 -14.36 -11.64 3.09
CA ASN A 124 -14.57 -13.07 2.84
C ASN A 124 -14.83 -13.73 4.19
N PHE A 125 -15.94 -14.44 4.32
CA PHE A 125 -16.36 -15.03 5.60
C PHE A 125 -15.77 -16.42 5.86
N GLY A 126 -15.09 -17.01 4.84
CA GLY A 126 -14.45 -18.32 4.96
C GLY A 126 -15.38 -19.50 4.66
N ASP A 127 -16.61 -19.24 4.23
CA ASP A 127 -17.63 -20.22 3.82
C ASP A 127 -18.01 -20.11 2.34
N ASN A 128 -17.17 -19.49 1.52
CA ASN A 128 -17.36 -19.10 0.13
C ASN A 128 -18.32 -17.91 -0.10
N ASN A 129 -18.82 -17.29 0.96
CA ASN A 129 -19.57 -16.04 0.88
C ASN A 129 -18.64 -14.83 1.09
N SER A 130 -19.03 -13.71 0.49
CA SER A 130 -18.29 -12.47 0.56
C SER A 130 -19.23 -11.26 0.56
N SER A 131 -18.72 -10.11 0.99
CA SER A 131 -19.39 -8.81 0.91
C SER A 131 -18.37 -7.73 0.52
N ALA A 132 -18.83 -6.61 -0.02
CA ALA A 132 -17.96 -5.53 -0.47
C ALA A 132 -18.50 -4.15 -0.06
N ASP A 133 -17.59 -3.16 -0.08
CA ASP A 133 -17.85 -1.72 0.01
C ASP A 133 -18.59 -1.22 1.27
N SER A 134 -18.44 -1.94 2.38
CA SER A 134 -18.97 -1.50 3.68
C SER A 134 -17.99 -1.74 4.81
N SER A 135 -17.89 -0.78 5.73
CA SER A 135 -17.10 -0.90 6.96
C SER A 135 -17.79 -1.75 8.04
N VAL A 136 -19.09 -2.00 7.89
CA VAL A 136 -19.86 -2.90 8.77
C VAL A 136 -20.70 -3.83 7.91
N VAL A 137 -20.53 -5.13 8.12
CA VAL A 137 -21.29 -6.17 7.41
C VAL A 137 -21.86 -7.19 8.40
N PHE A 138 -22.91 -7.86 7.97
CA PHE A 138 -23.59 -8.89 8.72
C PHE A 138 -23.52 -10.21 7.95
N HIS A 139 -23.24 -11.29 8.64
CA HIS A 139 -23.20 -12.61 8.03
C HIS A 139 -23.71 -13.68 9.00
N ALA A 140 -24.40 -14.68 8.46
CA ALA A 140 -24.88 -15.86 9.20
C ALA A 140 -24.37 -17.12 8.48
N TYR A 141 -23.79 -18.05 9.24
CA TYR A 141 -23.29 -19.31 8.71
C TYR A 141 -24.40 -20.37 8.73
N ASN A 142 -24.55 -21.10 7.62
CA ASN A 142 -25.58 -22.10 7.46
C ASN A 142 -25.17 -23.50 7.94
N ASP A 143 -23.88 -23.73 8.15
CA ASP A 143 -23.33 -25.00 8.61
C ASP A 143 -22.49 -24.80 9.87
N SER A 144 -22.45 -25.83 10.73
CA SER A 144 -21.53 -25.83 11.86
C SER A 144 -20.09 -26.04 11.40
N GLY A 145 -19.15 -25.37 12.03
CA GLY A 145 -17.74 -25.45 11.64
C GLY A 145 -16.88 -24.36 12.25
N GLU A 146 -15.62 -24.36 11.86
CA GLU A 146 -14.66 -23.29 12.18
C GLU A 146 -14.34 -22.51 10.90
N TYR A 147 -14.51 -21.21 10.97
CA TYR A 147 -14.36 -20.33 9.80
C TYR A 147 -13.23 -19.32 10.01
N SER A 148 -12.53 -19.02 8.92
CA SER A 148 -11.41 -18.09 8.90
C SER A 148 -11.76 -16.86 8.03
N PRO A 149 -12.45 -15.87 8.60
CA PRO A 149 -12.82 -14.67 7.85
C PRO A 149 -11.61 -13.80 7.57
N SER A 150 -11.69 -13.04 6.48
CA SER A 150 -10.69 -12.05 6.11
C SER A 150 -11.31 -10.76 5.61
N LEU A 151 -10.58 -9.67 5.82
CA LEU A 151 -10.87 -8.34 5.28
C LEU A 151 -9.68 -7.88 4.45
N THR A 152 -9.94 -7.49 3.20
CA THR A 152 -9.00 -6.77 2.35
C THR A 152 -9.46 -5.33 2.19
N VAL A 153 -8.60 -4.37 2.53
CA VAL A 153 -8.84 -2.95 2.31
C VAL A 153 -7.85 -2.40 1.29
N SER A 154 -8.29 -1.43 0.51
CA SER A 154 -7.44 -0.76 -0.48
C SER A 154 -7.72 0.73 -0.54
N ASP A 155 -6.67 1.50 -0.84
CA ASP A 155 -6.71 2.92 -1.14
C ASP A 155 -6.74 3.20 -2.66
N GLY A 156 -6.89 2.15 -3.48
CA GLY A 156 -6.86 2.21 -4.95
C GLY A 156 -5.46 2.03 -5.56
N TYR A 157 -4.41 2.16 -4.77
CA TYR A 157 -3.00 1.96 -5.21
C TYR A 157 -2.38 0.75 -4.53
N LEU A 158 -2.58 0.65 -3.22
CA LEU A 158 -2.05 -0.40 -2.37
C LEU A 158 -3.20 -1.07 -1.61
N PHE A 159 -2.96 -2.28 -1.15
CA PHE A 159 -3.93 -3.02 -0.36
C PHE A 159 -3.25 -3.79 0.77
N HIS A 160 -4.03 -4.16 1.76
CA HIS A 160 -3.63 -5.08 2.81
C HIS A 160 -4.79 -6.00 3.16
N THR A 161 -4.47 -7.26 3.48
CA THR A 161 -5.44 -8.27 3.90
C THR A 161 -5.12 -8.75 5.31
N MET A 162 -6.14 -8.73 6.18
CA MET A 162 -6.13 -9.38 7.49
C MET A 162 -6.93 -10.68 7.40
N LEU A 163 -6.30 -11.80 7.69
CA LEU A 163 -6.93 -13.10 7.85
C LEU A 163 -6.92 -13.47 9.34
N LYS A 164 -8.08 -13.83 9.89
CA LYS A 164 -8.20 -14.38 11.25
C LYS A 164 -8.50 -15.88 11.17
N ASN A 165 -7.48 -16.69 11.39
CA ASN A 165 -7.59 -18.14 11.31
C ASN A 165 -8.50 -18.71 12.42
N THR A 166 -9.41 -19.62 12.07
CA THR A 166 -10.33 -20.30 12.99
C THR A 166 -10.98 -19.35 14.02
N HIS A 167 -11.32 -18.13 13.52
CA HIS A 167 -11.80 -17.06 14.41
C HIS A 167 -13.27 -17.23 14.80
N ILE A 168 -14.09 -17.79 13.91
CA ILE A 168 -15.51 -18.02 14.15
C ILE A 168 -15.76 -19.53 14.29
N ARG A 169 -16.34 -19.90 15.42
CA ARG A 169 -16.83 -21.24 15.70
C ARG A 169 -18.34 -21.25 15.66
N VAL A 170 -18.92 -22.02 14.74
CA VAL A 170 -20.37 -22.17 14.61
C VAL A 170 -20.78 -23.56 15.11
N ILE A 171 -21.69 -23.59 16.04
CA ILE A 171 -22.18 -24.82 16.67
C ILE A 171 -23.55 -25.15 16.06
N GLY A 172 -23.79 -26.42 15.76
CA GLY A 172 -25.11 -26.88 15.32
C GLY A 172 -26.19 -26.57 16.36
N GLY A 173 -27.31 -26.03 15.93
CA GLY A 173 -28.48 -25.90 16.80
C GLY A 173 -28.84 -27.30 17.27
N GLY A 174 -28.84 -27.49 18.60
CA GLY A 174 -29.40 -28.72 19.15
C GLY A 174 -30.89 -28.75 18.84
N ASP A 175 -31.36 -29.79 18.20
CA ASP A 175 -32.80 -30.10 18.17
C ASP A 175 -33.24 -30.31 19.62
N GLU A 176 -34.02 -29.37 20.20
CA GLU A 176 -34.79 -29.60 21.40
C GLU A 176 -36.07 -30.38 21.03
#